data_d895c032cab0a6a7a084eabfcead6f07
#
_entry.id   d895c032cab0a6a7a084eabfcead6f07
#
_cell.length_a   1.000
_cell.length_b   1.000
_cell.length_c   1.000
_cell.angle_alpha   90.00
_cell.angle_beta   90.00
_cell.angle_gamma   90.00
#
_symmetry.space_group_name_H-M   'P 1'
#
loop_
_entity.id
_entity.type
_entity.pdbx_description
1 polymer ?
#
loop_
_entity_poly.entity_id
_entity_poly.type
_entity_poly.pdbx_seq_one_letter_code
_entity_poly.pdbx_strand_id
1 'polypeptide(L)'
;MKTTLSFYIILTLFCCGPIRAQLVKQEISFESGNPFSLSDIILNLEAQEKQIVFGQLSIPLDSLNPDKKFPLIIGVAGSLGWRKHHLEYMEMYQQDGFATFELNSFKSRGITSTVGSQDEVTIAAIILDAYRALEYLAQHPNIDKDKVSITGWSLGGGVSLFSGWMPVKNAITTNVSFASHLAFYPPCFIDPENLEFTQAPIHILIGEKDNGTPANPCFNLTQKLEKKANITLTTYPDSHHSFDSETPVTRNEKGYSFKDCLFTLTEDGDVLMNYLQLPMSRPLLQKLGFMFCVEQGVDIGGNPAARKKAFAFAKEFMTITLKGEIQNIDVFRAK
;
A
#
# COMPACT_ATOMS: atom_id res chain seq x y z
N MET A 1 41.64 68.71 6.36
CA MET A 1 41.50 67.32 6.66
C MET A 1 40.03 66.97 6.46
N LYS A 2 39.67 66.26 5.38
CA LYS A 2 38.29 65.74 5.14
C LYS A 2 38.33 64.28 5.39
N THR A 3 37.65 63.83 6.42
CA THR A 3 37.46 62.43 6.79
C THR A 3 36.23 61.83 6.06
N THR A 4 36.49 60.97 5.09
CA THR A 4 35.46 60.18 4.39
C THR A 4 35.10 58.96 5.21
N LEU A 5 33.83 58.90 5.65
CA LEU A 5 33.26 57.75 6.35
C LEU A 5 32.71 56.75 5.31
N SER A 6 33.38 55.60 5.15
CA SER A 6 32.89 54.50 4.27
C SER A 6 31.89 53.64 5.05
N PHE A 7 30.64 53.62 4.58
CA PHE A 7 29.61 52.67 5.05
C PHE A 7 29.76 51.32 4.33
N TYR A 8 30.10 50.26 5.06
CA TYR A 8 30.03 48.89 4.57
C TYR A 8 28.62 48.35 4.80
N ILE A 9 27.89 48.14 3.71
CA ILE A 9 26.62 47.42 3.74
C ILE A 9 26.95 45.91 3.78
N ILE A 10 26.74 45.25 4.91
CA ILE A 10 26.82 43.79 5.02
C ILE A 10 25.51 43.24 4.46
N LEU A 11 25.56 42.72 3.26
CA LEU A 11 24.45 41.96 2.64
C LEU A 11 24.42 40.55 3.24
N THR A 12 23.58 40.32 4.24
CA THR A 12 23.33 38.99 4.76
C THR A 12 22.47 38.20 3.74
N LEU A 13 23.12 37.32 2.98
CA LEU A 13 22.45 36.31 2.17
C LEU A 13 21.72 35.34 3.14
N PHE A 14 20.41 35.49 3.26
CA PHE A 14 19.56 34.43 3.81
C PHE A 14 19.58 33.24 2.83
N CYS A 15 20.35 32.19 3.14
CA CYS A 15 20.19 30.89 2.50
C CYS A 15 18.82 30.36 2.86
N CYS A 16 17.81 30.56 2.01
CA CYS A 16 16.57 29.80 2.03
C CYS A 16 16.89 28.36 1.63
N GLY A 17 17.32 27.52 2.56
CA GLY A 17 17.21 26.06 2.41
C GLY A 17 15.74 25.69 2.28
N PRO A 18 15.42 24.53 1.64
CA PRO A 18 14.05 24.07 1.55
C PRO A 18 13.46 23.97 2.97
N ILE A 19 12.38 24.70 3.23
CA ILE A 19 11.64 24.62 4.50
C ILE A 19 11.05 23.21 4.56
N ARG A 20 11.71 22.29 5.25
CA ARG A 20 11.11 20.98 5.57
C ARG A 20 9.92 21.24 6.46
N ALA A 21 8.74 20.71 6.08
CA ALA A 21 7.57 20.74 6.93
C ALA A 21 7.94 20.07 8.28
N GLN A 22 7.73 20.79 9.37
CA GLN A 22 7.92 20.22 10.70
C GLN A 22 6.80 19.20 10.92
N LEU A 23 7.14 17.99 11.38
CA LEU A 23 6.20 16.89 11.60
C LEU A 23 6.05 16.60 13.09
N VAL A 24 4.82 16.38 13.52
CA VAL A 24 4.51 15.72 14.78
C VAL A 24 4.45 14.22 14.52
N LYS A 25 5.31 13.44 15.20
CA LYS A 25 5.36 11.98 15.08
C LYS A 25 4.80 11.34 16.35
N GLN A 26 3.90 10.38 16.19
CA GLN A 26 3.24 9.69 17.29
C GLN A 26 3.10 8.21 16.95
N GLU A 27 3.50 7.33 17.88
CA GLU A 27 3.15 5.92 17.78
C GLU A 27 1.70 5.73 18.25
N ILE A 28 0.90 5.08 17.42
CA ILE A 28 -0.50 4.77 17.68
C ILE A 28 -0.65 3.26 17.78
N SER A 29 -1.29 2.78 18.85
CA SER A 29 -1.63 1.36 19.04
C SER A 29 -3.14 1.19 19.10
N PHE A 30 -3.65 0.11 18.53
CA PHE A 30 -5.07 -0.23 18.48
C PHE A 30 -5.27 -1.75 18.51
N GLU A 31 -6.48 -2.19 18.88
CA GLU A 31 -6.85 -3.61 18.86
C GLU A 31 -7.20 -4.05 17.43
N SER A 32 -6.70 -5.22 17.04
CA SER A 32 -6.96 -5.92 15.80
C SER A 32 -7.10 -7.42 16.08
N GLY A 33 -6.95 -8.28 15.07
CA GLY A 33 -7.01 -9.73 15.18
C GLY A 33 -6.00 -10.44 14.31
N ASN A 34 -6.01 -11.79 14.36
CA ASN A 34 -5.11 -12.65 13.60
C ASN A 34 -5.86 -13.60 12.63
N PRO A 35 -6.73 -13.11 11.73
CA PRO A 35 -7.35 -13.97 10.72
C PRO A 35 -6.27 -14.52 9.78
N PHE A 36 -6.34 -15.81 9.45
CA PHE A 36 -5.43 -16.40 8.48
C PHE A 36 -5.92 -16.16 7.03
N SER A 37 -7.23 -16.27 6.82
CA SER A 37 -7.89 -16.13 5.52
C SER A 37 -8.87 -14.96 5.50
N LEU A 38 -9.32 -14.54 4.31
CA LEU A 38 -10.42 -13.58 4.19
C LEU A 38 -11.74 -14.18 4.65
N SER A 39 -11.90 -15.52 4.56
CA SER A 39 -13.09 -16.20 5.10
C SER A 39 -13.16 -16.14 6.62
N ASP A 40 -12.02 -16.13 7.32
CA ASP A 40 -12.01 -15.89 8.77
C ASP A 40 -12.58 -14.51 9.13
N ILE A 41 -12.36 -13.50 8.29
CA ILE A 41 -12.93 -12.17 8.46
C ILE A 41 -14.43 -12.19 8.15
N ILE A 42 -14.81 -12.79 7.02
CA ILE A 42 -16.19 -12.73 6.52
C ILE A 42 -17.13 -13.56 7.41
N LEU A 43 -16.70 -14.73 7.86
CA LEU A 43 -17.55 -15.69 8.55
C LEU A 43 -17.35 -15.73 10.07
N ASN A 44 -16.15 -15.36 10.57
CA ASN A 44 -15.77 -15.61 11.96
C ASN A 44 -14.94 -14.47 12.60
N LEU A 45 -15.19 -13.22 12.23
CA LEU A 45 -14.36 -12.06 12.67
C LEU A 45 -14.29 -11.97 14.21
N GLU A 46 -15.42 -12.16 14.90
CA GLU A 46 -15.49 -12.03 16.36
C GLU A 46 -14.76 -13.16 17.12
N ALA A 47 -14.49 -14.28 16.44
CA ALA A 47 -13.76 -15.41 17.01
C ALA A 47 -12.24 -15.31 16.84
N GLN A 48 -11.74 -14.28 16.15
CA GLN A 48 -10.33 -14.12 15.90
C GLN A 48 -9.56 -13.74 17.15
N GLU A 49 -8.37 -14.32 17.32
CA GLU A 49 -7.48 -13.98 18.42
C GLU A 49 -7.12 -12.49 18.35
N LYS A 50 -7.28 -11.79 19.48
CA LYS A 50 -6.98 -10.37 19.58
C LYS A 50 -5.48 -10.10 19.47
N GLN A 51 -5.15 -9.07 18.72
CA GLN A 51 -3.80 -8.61 18.50
C GLN A 51 -3.71 -7.10 18.71
N ILE A 52 -2.75 -6.63 19.49
CA ILE A 52 -2.42 -5.21 19.54
C ILE A 52 -1.49 -4.90 18.38
N VAL A 53 -1.91 -3.97 17.53
CA VAL A 53 -1.17 -3.51 16.36
C VAL A 53 -0.79 -2.06 16.55
N PHE A 54 0.40 -1.67 16.09
CA PHE A 54 0.84 -0.29 16.14
C PHE A 54 1.32 0.21 14.78
N GLY A 55 1.43 1.53 14.67
CA GLY A 55 2.03 2.22 13.54
C GLY A 55 2.53 3.61 13.91
N GLN A 56 3.30 4.20 13.02
CA GLN A 56 3.85 5.55 13.19
C GLN A 56 2.99 6.55 12.44
N LEU A 57 2.25 7.38 13.16
CA LEU A 57 1.54 8.54 12.62
C LEU A 57 2.51 9.71 12.51
N SER A 58 2.52 10.39 11.35
CA SER A 58 3.25 11.64 11.12
C SER A 58 2.28 12.67 10.56
N ILE A 59 2.12 13.81 11.25
CA ILE A 59 1.20 14.89 10.85
C ILE A 59 2.02 16.14 10.59
N PRO A 60 1.81 16.85 9.44
CA PRO A 60 2.43 18.14 9.21
C PRO A 60 2.02 19.15 10.30
N LEU A 61 3.00 19.88 10.86
CA LEU A 61 2.73 20.91 11.83
C LEU A 61 2.23 22.18 11.13
N ASP A 62 1.04 22.64 11.49
CA ASP A 62 0.51 23.94 11.08
C ASP A 62 0.31 24.79 12.34
N SER A 63 1.34 25.57 12.71
CA SER A 63 1.32 26.40 13.93
C SER A 63 0.30 27.54 13.86
N LEU A 64 -0.19 27.89 12.67
CA LEU A 64 -1.20 28.93 12.47
C LEU A 64 -2.62 28.38 12.58
N ASN A 65 -2.81 27.07 12.33
CA ASN A 65 -4.09 26.39 12.36
C ASN A 65 -3.97 25.04 13.10
N PRO A 66 -3.92 25.02 14.44
CA PRO A 66 -3.71 23.78 15.20
C PRO A 66 -4.85 22.77 15.03
N ASP A 67 -6.05 23.22 14.69
CA ASP A 67 -7.24 22.37 14.46
C ASP A 67 -7.39 21.92 12.98
N LYS A 68 -6.41 22.22 12.14
CA LYS A 68 -6.43 21.81 10.74
C LYS A 68 -6.46 20.30 10.60
N LYS A 69 -7.37 19.83 9.76
CA LYS A 69 -7.46 18.42 9.36
C LYS A 69 -6.66 18.17 8.10
N PHE A 70 -5.89 17.09 8.12
CA PHE A 70 -5.05 16.68 7.01
C PHE A 70 -5.60 15.40 6.36
N PRO A 71 -5.56 15.31 5.01
CA PRO A 71 -5.73 14.03 4.35
C PRO A 71 -4.64 13.06 4.81
N LEU A 72 -4.99 11.78 4.97
CA LEU A 72 -4.10 10.74 5.50
C LEU A 72 -3.80 9.69 4.43
N ILE A 73 -2.57 9.22 4.40
CA ILE A 73 -2.14 8.07 3.59
C ILE A 73 -1.64 6.97 4.53
N ILE A 74 -2.34 5.84 4.55
CA ILE A 74 -1.92 4.64 5.27
C ILE A 74 -1.03 3.83 4.34
N GLY A 75 0.23 3.64 4.72
CA GLY A 75 1.20 2.84 3.99
C GLY A 75 1.32 1.44 4.56
N VAL A 76 1.44 0.44 3.69
CA VAL A 76 1.56 -0.99 4.04
C VAL A 76 2.80 -1.60 3.37
N ALA A 77 3.73 -2.09 4.18
CA ALA A 77 4.97 -2.68 3.72
C ALA A 77 4.77 -4.01 2.96
N GLY A 78 5.75 -4.40 2.15
CA GLY A 78 5.81 -5.72 1.51
C GLY A 78 6.28 -6.83 2.46
N SER A 79 6.41 -8.07 1.94
CA SER A 79 6.80 -9.27 2.71
C SER A 79 8.14 -9.17 3.44
N LEU A 80 9.03 -8.28 3.00
CA LEU A 80 10.32 -7.98 3.65
C LEU A 80 10.23 -6.86 4.70
N GLY A 81 9.02 -6.42 5.09
CA GLY A 81 8.81 -5.26 5.94
C GLY A 81 9.11 -3.94 5.22
N TRP A 82 9.22 -2.86 5.99
CA TRP A 82 9.51 -1.52 5.47
C TRP A 82 10.89 -1.45 4.83
N ARG A 83 10.94 -0.96 3.57
CA ARG A 83 12.17 -0.77 2.81
C ARG A 83 12.39 0.72 2.54
N LYS A 84 13.63 1.10 2.18
CA LYS A 84 14.01 2.50 1.94
C LYS A 84 13.05 3.20 0.98
N HIS A 85 12.76 2.60 -0.19
CA HIS A 85 11.88 3.21 -1.19
C HIS A 85 10.45 3.41 -0.69
N HIS A 86 9.89 2.51 0.14
CA HIS A 86 8.58 2.73 0.77
C HIS A 86 8.57 3.98 1.65
N LEU A 87 9.62 4.15 2.48
CA LEU A 87 9.75 5.31 3.36
C LEU A 87 9.95 6.61 2.58
N GLU A 88 10.62 6.55 1.43
CA GLU A 88 10.78 7.71 0.53
C GLU A 88 9.43 8.17 -0.06
N TYR A 89 8.50 7.24 -0.37
CA TYR A 89 7.12 7.64 -0.72
C TYR A 89 6.42 8.31 0.46
N MET A 90 6.51 7.74 1.66
CA MET A 90 5.91 8.33 2.84
C MET A 90 6.47 9.73 3.12
N GLU A 91 7.80 9.92 3.00
CA GLU A 91 8.44 11.23 3.14
C GLU A 91 7.97 12.21 2.05
N MET A 92 7.86 11.77 0.80
CA MET A 92 7.32 12.58 -0.30
C MET A 92 5.89 13.07 0.01
N TYR A 93 5.01 12.19 0.48
CA TYR A 93 3.64 12.57 0.85
C TYR A 93 3.62 13.58 2.01
N GLN A 94 4.48 13.41 3.02
CA GLN A 94 4.63 14.37 4.12
C GLN A 94 5.07 15.75 3.62
N GLN A 95 6.03 15.79 2.68
CA GLN A 95 6.49 17.04 2.06
C GLN A 95 5.38 17.72 1.25
N ASP A 96 4.45 16.95 0.67
CA ASP A 96 3.29 17.45 -0.05
C ASP A 96 2.10 17.80 0.89
N GLY A 97 2.31 17.76 2.21
CA GLY A 97 1.33 18.20 3.21
C GLY A 97 0.23 17.17 3.52
N PHE A 98 0.50 15.89 3.29
CA PHE A 98 -0.34 14.80 3.78
C PHE A 98 0.11 14.33 5.15
N ALA A 99 -0.83 13.92 6.00
CA ALA A 99 -0.52 13.04 7.12
C ALA A 99 -0.21 11.64 6.58
N THR A 100 0.66 10.90 7.27
CA THR A 100 1.00 9.53 6.89
C THR A 100 0.94 8.60 8.09
N PHE A 101 0.58 7.34 7.85
CA PHE A 101 0.60 6.30 8.86
C PHE A 101 1.34 5.07 8.33
N GLU A 102 2.48 4.74 8.96
CA GLU A 102 3.27 3.56 8.63
C GLU A 102 2.76 2.38 9.47
N LEU A 103 1.91 1.54 8.89
CA LEU A 103 1.34 0.37 9.56
C LEU A 103 2.43 -0.70 9.81
N ASN A 104 2.57 -1.16 11.05
CA ASN A 104 3.60 -2.11 11.46
C ASN A 104 3.06 -3.49 11.84
N SER A 105 2.28 -4.12 10.99
CA SER A 105 1.65 -5.43 11.23
C SER A 105 2.65 -6.54 11.61
N PHE A 106 3.84 -6.55 11.00
CA PHE A 106 4.88 -7.54 11.29
C PHE A 106 5.51 -7.32 12.67
N LYS A 107 6.01 -6.11 12.94
CA LYS A 107 6.63 -5.82 14.22
C LYS A 107 5.66 -5.99 15.39
N SER A 108 4.39 -5.69 15.19
CA SER A 108 3.33 -5.91 16.19
C SER A 108 3.17 -7.37 16.58
N ARG A 109 3.57 -8.29 15.70
CA ARG A 109 3.56 -9.75 15.90
C ARG A 109 4.96 -10.35 16.16
N GLY A 110 5.96 -9.48 16.38
CA GLY A 110 7.34 -9.92 16.68
C GLY A 110 8.08 -10.51 15.49
N ILE A 111 7.60 -10.30 14.26
CA ILE A 111 8.27 -10.78 13.05
C ILE A 111 8.83 -9.63 12.21
N THR A 112 9.77 -9.94 11.34
CA THR A 112 10.43 -8.95 10.46
C THR A 112 10.17 -9.18 8.99
N SER A 113 9.82 -10.41 8.60
CA SER A 113 9.61 -10.82 7.22
C SER A 113 8.75 -12.07 7.16
N THR A 114 7.91 -12.20 6.16
CA THR A 114 7.14 -13.41 5.83
C THR A 114 7.60 -14.02 4.49
N VAL A 115 8.75 -13.60 3.95
CA VAL A 115 9.34 -14.17 2.72
C VAL A 115 9.69 -15.64 2.92
N GLY A 116 9.23 -16.49 1.99
CA GLY A 116 9.47 -17.94 2.01
C GLY A 116 8.48 -18.74 2.85
N SER A 117 7.54 -18.08 3.54
CA SER A 117 6.42 -18.75 4.24
C SER A 117 5.07 -18.18 3.82
N GLN A 118 4.90 -16.86 3.86
CA GLN A 118 3.66 -16.12 3.61
C GLN A 118 2.49 -16.52 4.55
N ASP A 119 2.79 -17.20 5.66
CA ASP A 119 1.80 -17.78 6.58
C ASP A 119 1.87 -17.21 8.01
N GLU A 120 2.94 -16.50 8.38
CA GLU A 120 3.10 -15.92 9.73
C GLU A 120 2.22 -14.68 9.93
N VAL A 121 2.13 -13.83 8.91
CA VAL A 121 1.18 -12.70 8.83
C VAL A 121 0.65 -12.64 7.40
N THR A 122 -0.65 -12.82 7.25
CA THR A 122 -1.32 -12.95 5.95
C THR A 122 -1.85 -11.62 5.43
N ILE A 123 -2.25 -11.58 4.16
CA ILE A 123 -2.99 -10.44 3.59
C ILE A 123 -4.24 -10.14 4.41
N ALA A 124 -4.98 -11.18 4.85
CA ALA A 124 -6.19 -11.04 5.64
C ALA A 124 -5.95 -10.31 6.97
N ALA A 125 -4.92 -10.74 7.73
CA ALA A 125 -4.55 -10.09 8.98
C ALA A 125 -4.20 -8.61 8.77
N ILE A 126 -3.45 -8.28 7.70
CA ILE A 126 -3.03 -6.91 7.44
C ILE A 126 -4.20 -6.04 6.91
N ILE A 127 -5.15 -6.61 6.16
CA ILE A 127 -6.37 -5.89 5.75
C ILE A 127 -7.18 -5.51 7.00
N LEU A 128 -7.36 -6.45 7.94
CA LEU A 128 -8.02 -6.17 9.22
C LEU A 128 -7.28 -5.05 9.97
N ASP A 129 -5.95 -5.14 10.10
CA ASP A 129 -5.13 -4.12 10.74
C ASP A 129 -5.31 -2.74 10.08
N ALA A 130 -5.35 -2.68 8.74
CA ALA A 130 -5.51 -1.43 7.99
C ALA A 130 -6.87 -0.79 8.22
N TYR A 131 -7.95 -1.57 8.29
CA TYR A 131 -9.29 -1.05 8.62
C TYR A 131 -9.41 -0.63 10.08
N ARG A 132 -8.82 -1.38 11.03
CA ARG A 132 -8.79 -0.98 12.45
C ARG A 132 -7.97 0.31 12.65
N ALA A 133 -6.86 0.45 11.91
CA ALA A 133 -6.12 1.72 11.87
C ALA A 133 -7.00 2.86 11.33
N LEU A 134 -7.72 2.63 10.22
CA LEU A 134 -8.63 3.62 9.64
C LEU A 134 -9.73 4.04 10.63
N GLU A 135 -10.38 3.09 11.31
CA GLU A 135 -11.41 3.36 12.32
C GLU A 135 -10.86 4.21 13.48
N TYR A 136 -9.66 3.88 13.95
CA TYR A 136 -9.01 4.61 15.03
C TYR A 136 -8.61 6.03 14.60
N LEU A 137 -7.93 6.14 13.45
CA LEU A 137 -7.39 7.41 12.94
C LEU A 137 -8.49 8.35 12.42
N ALA A 138 -9.64 7.84 12.00
CA ALA A 138 -10.82 8.63 11.64
C ALA A 138 -11.38 9.47 12.82
N GLN A 139 -11.02 9.11 14.06
CA GLN A 139 -11.41 9.85 15.26
C GLN A 139 -10.34 10.87 15.69
N HIS A 140 -9.16 10.89 15.06
CA HIS A 140 -8.09 11.81 15.40
C HIS A 140 -8.45 13.25 15.00
N PRO A 141 -8.28 14.27 15.89
CA PRO A 141 -8.75 15.64 15.64
C PRO A 141 -8.15 16.28 14.39
N ASN A 142 -6.90 15.95 14.06
CA ASN A 142 -6.20 16.52 12.91
C ASN A 142 -6.28 15.66 11.63
N ILE A 143 -7.09 14.61 11.58
CA ILE A 143 -7.27 13.78 10.38
C ILE A 143 -8.64 14.07 9.74
N ASP A 144 -8.64 14.28 8.42
CA ASP A 144 -9.85 14.32 7.62
C ASP A 144 -10.29 12.88 7.30
N LYS A 145 -11.27 12.38 8.06
CA LYS A 145 -11.74 11.00 8.01
C LYS A 145 -12.29 10.58 6.64
N ASP A 146 -12.73 11.54 5.83
CA ASP A 146 -13.31 11.31 4.50
C ASP A 146 -12.23 11.35 3.39
N LYS A 147 -10.97 11.64 3.77
CA LYS A 147 -9.80 11.75 2.88
C LYS A 147 -8.66 10.85 3.33
N VAL A 148 -8.93 9.56 3.49
CA VAL A 148 -7.92 8.56 3.87
C VAL A 148 -7.70 7.59 2.72
N SER A 149 -6.47 7.53 2.20
CA SER A 149 -6.06 6.58 1.16
C SER A 149 -5.21 5.46 1.77
N ILE A 150 -5.19 4.32 1.07
CA ILE A 150 -4.28 3.22 1.37
C ILE A 150 -3.30 3.00 0.20
N THR A 151 -2.02 2.81 0.52
CA THR A 151 -0.99 2.43 -0.45
C THR A 151 -0.14 1.31 0.10
N GLY A 152 0.36 0.43 -0.78
CA GLY A 152 1.20 -0.67 -0.31
C GLY A 152 1.97 -1.34 -1.44
N TRP A 153 2.98 -2.12 -1.06
CA TRP A 153 3.97 -2.72 -1.96
C TRP A 153 3.99 -4.24 -1.84
N SER A 154 3.90 -4.96 -2.95
CA SER A 154 3.92 -6.44 -2.99
C SER A 154 2.79 -7.02 -2.15
N LEU A 155 3.07 -7.72 -1.05
CA LEU A 155 2.07 -8.15 -0.08
C LEU A 155 1.18 -6.98 0.36
N GLY A 156 1.79 -5.84 0.72
CA GLY A 156 1.06 -4.60 1.04
C GLY A 156 0.28 -4.03 -0.14
N GLY A 157 0.75 -4.25 -1.37
CA GLY A 157 0.01 -3.96 -2.60
C GLY A 157 -1.27 -4.79 -2.68
N GLY A 158 -1.20 -6.07 -2.31
CA GLY A 158 -2.37 -6.93 -2.15
C GLY A 158 -3.34 -6.43 -1.09
N VAL A 159 -2.83 -5.98 0.04
CA VAL A 159 -3.65 -5.34 1.08
C VAL A 159 -4.36 -4.10 0.53
N SER A 160 -3.62 -3.23 -0.19
CA SER A 160 -4.20 -2.03 -0.80
C SER A 160 -5.28 -2.38 -1.84
N LEU A 161 -5.06 -3.39 -2.68
CA LEU A 161 -6.03 -3.83 -3.70
C LEU A 161 -7.27 -4.46 -3.05
N PHE A 162 -7.08 -5.48 -2.22
CA PHE A 162 -8.20 -6.28 -1.67
C PHE A 162 -8.91 -5.61 -0.49
N SER A 163 -8.36 -4.56 0.12
CA SER A 163 -9.14 -3.71 1.02
C SER A 163 -10.28 -2.98 0.27
N GLY A 164 -10.22 -2.89 -1.06
CA GLY A 164 -11.32 -2.42 -1.89
C GLY A 164 -12.37 -3.48 -2.23
N TRP A 165 -12.16 -4.77 -1.91
CA TRP A 165 -13.12 -5.84 -2.16
C TRP A 165 -14.25 -5.80 -1.13
N MET A 166 -15.50 -5.60 -1.63
CA MET A 166 -16.65 -5.26 -0.77
C MET A 166 -17.05 -6.35 0.22
N PRO A 167 -16.97 -7.66 -0.09
CA PRO A 167 -17.27 -8.70 0.92
C PRO A 167 -16.43 -8.57 2.18
N VAL A 168 -15.10 -8.43 2.07
CA VAL A 168 -14.23 -8.29 3.24
C VAL A 168 -14.41 -6.94 3.93
N LYS A 169 -14.53 -5.85 3.15
CA LYS A 169 -14.77 -4.51 3.70
C LYS A 169 -16.05 -4.47 4.54
N ASN A 170 -17.16 -5.01 4.04
CA ASN A 170 -18.45 -4.98 4.72
C ASN A 170 -18.48 -5.88 5.96
N ALA A 171 -17.70 -6.96 5.98
CA ALA A 171 -17.55 -7.81 7.15
C ALA A 171 -16.77 -7.11 8.29
N ILE A 172 -15.80 -6.23 7.95
CA ILE A 172 -15.02 -5.50 8.96
C ILE A 172 -15.77 -4.28 9.47
N THR A 173 -16.28 -3.44 8.55
CA THR A 173 -16.88 -2.15 8.90
C THR A 173 -17.82 -1.60 7.82
N THR A 174 -18.88 -0.94 8.27
CA THR A 174 -19.78 -0.16 7.40
C THR A 174 -19.61 1.36 7.58
N ASN A 175 -18.83 1.78 8.59
CA ASN A 175 -18.76 3.16 9.05
C ASN A 175 -17.69 4.01 8.37
N VAL A 176 -16.61 3.36 7.89
CA VAL A 176 -15.48 4.02 7.25
C VAL A 176 -15.12 3.32 5.94
N SER A 177 -14.48 4.05 5.05
CA SER A 177 -13.97 3.53 3.76
C SER A 177 -12.72 4.30 3.36
N PHE A 178 -11.83 3.65 2.63
CA PHE A 178 -10.72 4.35 1.99
C PHE A 178 -11.26 5.20 0.82
N ALA A 179 -10.74 6.41 0.68
CA ALA A 179 -11.06 7.33 -0.40
C ALA A 179 -10.37 6.98 -1.72
N SER A 180 -9.25 6.22 -1.65
CA SER A 180 -8.56 5.66 -2.83
C SER A 180 -7.57 4.57 -2.43
N HIS A 181 -7.17 3.76 -3.41
CA HIS A 181 -6.28 2.61 -3.24
C HIS A 181 -5.17 2.66 -4.29
N LEU A 182 -3.90 2.71 -3.86
CA LEU A 182 -2.74 2.66 -4.75
C LEU A 182 -1.92 1.42 -4.46
N ALA A 183 -1.94 0.45 -5.38
CA ALA A 183 -1.34 -0.86 -5.21
C ALA A 183 -0.08 -1.01 -6.08
N PHE A 184 1.09 -1.15 -5.47
CA PHE A 184 2.35 -1.43 -6.17
C PHE A 184 2.56 -2.93 -6.26
N TYR A 185 2.67 -3.42 -7.48
CA TYR A 185 2.93 -4.84 -7.84
C TYR A 185 2.19 -5.84 -6.92
N PRO A 186 0.82 -5.74 -6.88
CA PRO A 186 0.00 -6.58 -6.03
C PRO A 186 -0.11 -8.03 -6.56
N PRO A 187 -0.47 -9.01 -5.70
CA PRO A 187 -0.71 -10.40 -6.10
C PRO A 187 -2.08 -10.59 -6.78
N CYS A 188 -2.24 -10.05 -8.00
CA CYS A 188 -3.48 -10.18 -8.77
C CYS A 188 -3.79 -11.61 -9.24
N PHE A 189 -2.88 -12.56 -9.01
CA PHE A 189 -3.12 -13.99 -9.23
C PHE A 189 -4.10 -14.60 -8.21
N ILE A 190 -4.56 -13.84 -7.24
CA ILE A 190 -5.75 -14.13 -6.43
C ILE A 190 -6.95 -13.54 -7.20
N ASP A 191 -7.72 -14.41 -7.88
CA ASP A 191 -8.78 -14.02 -8.82
C ASP A 191 -10.16 -14.14 -8.18
N PRO A 192 -10.87 -13.04 -7.85
CA PRO A 192 -12.14 -13.07 -7.15
C PRO A 192 -13.30 -13.51 -8.06
N GLU A 193 -14.16 -14.40 -7.56
CA GLU A 193 -15.45 -14.75 -8.17
C GLU A 193 -16.46 -13.61 -8.01
N ASN A 194 -16.54 -13.04 -6.81
CA ASN A 194 -17.34 -11.85 -6.55
C ASN A 194 -16.56 -10.60 -6.98
N LEU A 195 -17.08 -9.89 -7.97
CA LEU A 195 -16.47 -8.70 -8.57
C LEU A 195 -17.01 -7.39 -7.96
N GLU A 196 -17.53 -7.42 -6.76
CA GLU A 196 -17.96 -6.22 -6.05
C GLU A 196 -16.76 -5.55 -5.37
N PHE A 197 -16.30 -4.47 -5.97
CA PHE A 197 -15.25 -3.61 -5.43
C PHE A 197 -15.79 -2.22 -5.13
N THR A 198 -15.07 -1.49 -4.29
CA THR A 198 -15.38 -0.09 -3.99
C THR A 198 -15.43 0.76 -5.26
N GLN A 199 -16.25 1.83 -5.23
CA GLN A 199 -16.25 2.84 -6.29
C GLN A 199 -15.14 3.90 -6.10
N ALA A 200 -14.43 3.88 -4.97
CA ALA A 200 -13.24 4.68 -4.77
C ALA A 200 -12.16 4.30 -5.81
N PRO A 201 -11.38 5.27 -6.32
CA PRO A 201 -10.34 4.98 -7.30
C PRO A 201 -9.34 3.93 -6.81
N ILE A 202 -9.11 2.90 -7.63
CA ILE A 202 -8.06 1.89 -7.45
C ILE A 202 -7.07 2.03 -8.60
N HIS A 203 -5.77 2.14 -8.29
CA HIS A 203 -4.75 2.12 -9.32
C HIS A 203 -3.67 1.11 -9.01
N ILE A 204 -3.30 0.30 -10.01
CA ILE A 204 -2.25 -0.72 -9.94
C ILE A 204 -1.04 -0.22 -10.72
N LEU A 205 0.14 -0.28 -10.09
CA LEU A 205 1.44 -0.05 -10.71
C LEU A 205 2.23 -1.35 -10.72
N ILE A 206 2.64 -1.83 -11.91
CA ILE A 206 3.31 -3.14 -12.01
C ILE A 206 4.43 -3.14 -13.05
N GLY A 207 5.46 -3.94 -12.82
CA GLY A 207 6.54 -4.16 -13.77
C GLY A 207 6.18 -5.22 -14.82
N GLU A 208 6.52 -4.99 -16.09
CA GLU A 208 6.28 -5.93 -17.19
C GLU A 208 6.98 -7.27 -16.98
N LYS A 209 8.19 -7.25 -16.40
CA LYS A 209 9.05 -8.43 -16.14
C LYS A 209 8.94 -8.95 -14.71
N ASP A 210 7.92 -8.53 -13.97
CA ASP A 210 7.71 -9.00 -12.62
C ASP A 210 7.35 -10.49 -12.62
N ASN A 211 8.24 -11.33 -12.10
CA ASN A 211 8.04 -12.76 -11.93
C ASN A 211 7.68 -13.16 -10.48
N GLY A 212 7.68 -12.21 -9.56
CA GLY A 212 7.15 -12.40 -8.20
C GLY A 212 5.63 -12.33 -8.19
N THR A 213 5.10 -11.19 -8.66
CA THR A 213 3.67 -10.92 -8.84
C THR A 213 3.42 -10.53 -10.30
N PRO A 214 3.15 -11.48 -11.20
CA PRO A 214 3.15 -11.24 -12.65
C PRO A 214 2.10 -10.23 -13.09
N ALA A 215 2.41 -9.48 -14.16
CA ALA A 215 1.55 -8.40 -14.67
C ALA A 215 0.26 -8.91 -15.35
N ASN A 216 0.30 -10.05 -16.03
CA ASN A 216 -0.86 -10.57 -16.77
C ASN A 216 -2.12 -10.78 -15.90
N PRO A 217 -2.06 -11.39 -14.70
CA PRO A 217 -3.22 -11.46 -13.81
C PRO A 217 -3.79 -10.09 -13.45
N CYS A 218 -2.95 -9.06 -13.24
CA CYS A 218 -3.44 -7.71 -12.95
C CYS A 218 -4.17 -7.10 -14.15
N PHE A 219 -3.68 -7.31 -15.36
CA PHE A 219 -4.35 -6.90 -16.59
C PHE A 219 -5.74 -7.56 -16.70
N ASN A 220 -5.80 -8.90 -16.52
CA ASN A 220 -7.04 -9.66 -16.59
C ASN A 220 -8.05 -9.20 -15.53
N LEU A 221 -7.60 -9.00 -14.28
CA LEU A 221 -8.45 -8.50 -13.21
C LEU A 221 -9.00 -7.10 -13.53
N THR A 222 -8.15 -6.20 -14.02
CA THR A 222 -8.56 -4.85 -14.41
C THR A 222 -9.63 -4.89 -15.53
N GLN A 223 -9.47 -5.75 -16.53
CA GLN A 223 -10.47 -5.94 -17.57
C GLN A 223 -11.80 -6.48 -17.03
N LYS A 224 -11.76 -7.46 -16.11
CA LYS A 224 -12.98 -7.99 -15.46
C LYS A 224 -13.75 -6.91 -14.69
N LEU A 225 -13.03 -5.97 -14.09
CA LEU A 225 -13.57 -4.91 -13.23
C LEU A 225 -13.89 -3.60 -13.96
N GLU A 226 -13.49 -3.42 -15.22
CA GLU A 226 -13.56 -2.15 -15.97
C GLU A 226 -14.94 -1.47 -15.92
N LYS A 227 -16.03 -2.26 -15.91
CA LYS A 227 -17.42 -1.75 -15.87
C LYS A 227 -18.07 -1.84 -14.49
N LYS A 228 -17.34 -2.36 -13.49
CA LYS A 228 -17.87 -2.67 -12.15
C LYS A 228 -17.24 -1.81 -11.06
N ALA A 229 -15.99 -1.38 -11.25
CA ALA A 229 -15.25 -0.57 -10.32
C ALA A 229 -14.42 0.50 -11.03
N ASN A 230 -14.01 1.52 -10.30
CA ASN A 230 -13.10 2.54 -10.80
C ASN A 230 -11.64 2.08 -10.63
N ILE A 231 -11.23 1.13 -11.48
CA ILE A 231 -9.91 0.52 -11.44
C ILE A 231 -9.11 0.79 -12.72
N THR A 232 -7.83 1.10 -12.56
CA THR A 232 -6.90 1.35 -13.66
C THR A 232 -5.54 0.71 -13.38
N LEU A 233 -4.72 0.52 -14.43
CA LEU A 233 -3.44 -0.16 -14.38
C LEU A 233 -2.39 0.62 -15.17
N THR A 234 -1.19 0.75 -14.63
CA THR A 234 0.02 1.18 -15.37
C THR A 234 1.07 0.08 -15.33
N THR A 235 1.49 -0.38 -16.51
CA THR A 235 2.59 -1.33 -16.67
C THR A 235 3.87 -0.57 -17.02
N TYR A 236 4.97 -0.88 -16.32
CA TYR A 236 6.29 -0.29 -16.58
C TYR A 236 7.16 -1.25 -17.40
N PRO A 237 7.53 -0.88 -18.65
CA PRO A 237 8.39 -1.70 -19.50
C PRO A 237 9.73 -2.02 -18.83
N ASP A 238 10.27 -3.21 -19.13
CA ASP A 238 11.59 -3.70 -18.65
C ASP A 238 11.78 -3.61 -17.12
N SER A 239 10.71 -3.69 -16.35
CA SER A 239 10.71 -3.52 -14.91
C SER A 239 10.37 -4.81 -14.19
N HIS A 240 11.16 -5.16 -13.19
CA HIS A 240 11.00 -6.33 -12.32
C HIS A 240 10.23 -6.00 -11.04
N HIS A 241 10.09 -6.98 -10.14
CA HIS A 241 9.51 -6.75 -8.82
C HIS A 241 10.29 -5.68 -8.05
N SER A 242 9.62 -4.79 -7.33
CA SER A 242 10.22 -3.60 -6.67
C SER A 242 10.98 -2.66 -7.63
N PHE A 243 10.44 -2.46 -8.83
CA PHE A 243 11.02 -1.61 -9.88
C PHE A 243 11.25 -0.16 -9.45
N ASP A 244 10.58 0.26 -8.41
CA ASP A 244 10.64 1.60 -7.80
C ASP A 244 11.73 1.75 -6.73
N SER A 245 12.52 0.70 -6.48
CA SER A 245 13.70 0.75 -5.62
C SER A 245 14.92 1.36 -6.34
N GLU A 246 15.98 1.67 -5.58
CA GLU A 246 17.27 2.12 -6.13
C GLU A 246 18.28 0.98 -6.29
N THR A 247 17.94 -0.22 -5.79
CA THR A 247 18.86 -1.37 -5.81
C THR A 247 18.93 -1.96 -7.23
N PRO A 248 20.11 -2.38 -7.70
CA PRO A 248 20.22 -3.12 -8.95
C PRO A 248 19.35 -4.37 -8.93
N VAL A 249 18.90 -4.80 -10.11
CA VAL A 249 18.17 -6.06 -10.25
C VAL A 249 19.04 -7.22 -9.81
N THR A 250 18.56 -8.00 -8.86
CA THR A 250 19.20 -9.21 -8.34
C THR A 250 18.16 -10.30 -8.13
N ARG A 251 18.60 -11.56 -8.20
CA ARG A 251 17.74 -12.70 -7.91
C ARG A 251 17.71 -12.96 -6.40
N ASN A 252 16.52 -12.98 -5.83
CA ASN A 252 16.29 -13.44 -4.45
C ASN A 252 15.90 -14.92 -4.49
N GLU A 253 16.83 -15.80 -4.19
CA GLU A 253 16.64 -17.26 -4.28
C GLU A 253 15.59 -17.80 -3.28
N LYS A 254 15.31 -17.08 -2.21
CA LYS A 254 14.31 -17.45 -1.20
C LYS A 254 12.92 -16.86 -1.49
N GLY A 255 12.83 -15.93 -2.43
CA GLY A 255 11.57 -15.32 -2.83
C GLY A 255 10.70 -16.30 -3.61
N TYR A 256 9.39 -16.17 -3.46
CA TYR A 256 8.42 -16.94 -4.22
C TYR A 256 8.08 -16.24 -5.53
N SER A 257 8.17 -16.98 -6.64
CA SER A 257 7.64 -16.59 -7.94
C SER A 257 6.26 -17.22 -8.12
N PHE A 258 5.25 -16.38 -8.32
CA PHE A 258 3.86 -16.81 -8.55
C PHE A 258 3.46 -16.75 -10.02
N LYS A 259 4.44 -16.81 -10.95
CA LYS A 259 4.20 -16.64 -12.40
C LYS A 259 3.20 -17.64 -12.98
N ASP A 260 3.14 -18.86 -12.40
CA ASP A 260 2.29 -19.95 -12.84
C ASP A 260 1.10 -20.20 -11.91
N CYS A 261 0.88 -19.30 -10.92
CA CYS A 261 -0.22 -19.38 -9.98
C CYS A 261 -1.43 -18.56 -10.45
N LEU A 262 -2.61 -19.14 -10.26
CA LEU A 262 -3.88 -18.44 -10.37
C LEU A 262 -4.84 -19.08 -9.36
N PHE A 263 -5.06 -18.42 -8.24
CA PHE A 263 -5.93 -18.89 -7.16
C PHE A 263 -7.32 -18.28 -7.29
N THR A 264 -8.36 -19.07 -7.06
CA THR A 264 -9.72 -18.56 -7.02
C THR A 264 -10.03 -18.02 -5.63
N LEU A 265 -10.55 -16.79 -5.54
CA LEU A 265 -11.08 -16.21 -4.32
C LEU A 265 -12.61 -16.34 -4.36
N THR A 266 -13.17 -17.21 -3.50
CA THR A 266 -14.61 -17.44 -3.41
C THR A 266 -15.37 -16.25 -2.78
N GLU A 267 -16.68 -16.22 -2.92
CA GLU A 267 -17.54 -15.20 -2.29
C GLU A 267 -17.38 -15.14 -0.76
N ASP A 268 -17.16 -16.30 -0.13
CA ASP A 268 -16.96 -16.42 1.32
C ASP A 268 -15.54 -16.09 1.78
N GLY A 269 -14.63 -15.75 0.85
CA GLY A 269 -13.27 -15.33 1.17
C GLY A 269 -12.24 -16.45 1.25
N ASP A 270 -12.59 -17.67 0.85
CA ASP A 270 -11.61 -18.75 0.71
C ASP A 270 -10.75 -18.57 -0.54
N VAL A 271 -9.44 -18.74 -0.40
CA VAL A 271 -8.52 -18.79 -1.53
C VAL A 271 -8.26 -20.25 -1.88
N LEU A 272 -8.75 -20.68 -3.05
CA LEU A 272 -8.66 -22.06 -3.50
C LEU A 272 -7.38 -22.34 -4.28
N MET A 273 -6.80 -23.53 -4.07
CA MET A 273 -5.63 -24.01 -4.83
C MET A 273 -5.96 -24.17 -6.31
N ASN A 274 -4.99 -23.94 -7.20
CA ASN A 274 -5.16 -24.06 -8.65
C ASN A 274 -5.80 -25.37 -9.11
N TYR A 275 -5.31 -26.51 -8.63
CA TYR A 275 -5.68 -27.82 -9.18
C TYR A 275 -6.67 -28.59 -8.31
N LEU A 276 -6.47 -28.56 -7.01
CA LEU A 276 -7.29 -29.34 -6.08
C LEU A 276 -8.58 -28.64 -5.67
N GLN A 277 -8.69 -27.35 -5.93
CA GLN A 277 -9.81 -26.49 -5.52
C GLN A 277 -10.13 -26.60 -4.03
N LEU A 278 -9.11 -26.87 -3.20
CA LEU A 278 -9.21 -26.89 -1.75
C LEU A 278 -8.85 -25.54 -1.17
N PRO A 279 -9.54 -25.07 -0.11
CA PRO A 279 -9.24 -23.78 0.50
C PRO A 279 -7.88 -23.79 1.20
N MET A 280 -7.09 -22.78 0.95
CA MET A 280 -5.80 -22.52 1.63
C MET A 280 -6.02 -21.78 2.97
N SER A 281 -6.92 -22.30 3.81
CA SER A 281 -7.42 -21.68 5.03
C SER A 281 -6.51 -21.83 6.26
N ARG A 282 -5.34 -22.45 6.12
CA ARG A 282 -4.34 -22.64 7.19
C ARG A 282 -2.95 -22.94 6.61
N PRO A 283 -1.87 -22.76 7.40
CA PRO A 283 -0.49 -22.84 6.91
C PRO A 283 -0.18 -24.12 6.12
N LEU A 284 -0.61 -25.29 6.60
CA LEU A 284 -0.35 -26.55 5.91
C LEU A 284 -1.01 -26.63 4.53
N LEU A 285 -2.26 -26.19 4.42
CA LEU A 285 -2.99 -26.17 3.15
C LEU A 285 -2.44 -25.13 2.18
N GLN A 286 -2.03 -23.97 2.69
CA GLN A 286 -1.36 -22.96 1.87
C GLN A 286 -0.03 -23.49 1.30
N LYS A 287 0.80 -24.14 2.12
CA LYS A 287 2.04 -24.77 1.64
C LYS A 287 1.78 -25.84 0.58
N LEU A 288 0.73 -26.64 0.78
CA LEU A 288 0.30 -27.63 -0.21
C LEU A 288 -0.11 -26.95 -1.53
N GLY A 289 -0.92 -25.89 -1.46
CA GLY A 289 -1.33 -25.15 -2.65
C GLY A 289 -0.17 -24.53 -3.40
N PHE A 290 0.80 -23.98 -2.68
CA PHE A 290 2.01 -23.38 -3.28
C PHE A 290 2.91 -24.41 -3.97
N MET A 291 2.97 -25.66 -3.50
CA MET A 291 3.77 -26.71 -4.13
C MET A 291 3.38 -26.99 -5.60
N PHE A 292 2.18 -26.63 -6.04
CA PHE A 292 1.71 -26.90 -7.41
C PHE A 292 2.04 -25.81 -8.41
N CYS A 293 2.36 -24.58 -7.99
CA CYS A 293 2.55 -23.47 -8.91
C CYS A 293 3.64 -22.47 -8.52
N VAL A 294 4.10 -22.48 -7.25
CA VAL A 294 5.13 -21.55 -6.80
C VAL A 294 6.51 -22.09 -7.14
N GLU A 295 7.34 -21.27 -7.78
CA GLU A 295 8.76 -21.50 -7.95
C GLU A 295 9.57 -20.66 -6.96
N GLN A 296 10.78 -21.09 -6.62
CA GLN A 296 11.74 -20.30 -5.87
C GLN A 296 12.61 -19.45 -6.80
N GLY A 297 12.92 -18.25 -6.34
CA GLY A 297 13.73 -17.30 -7.07
C GLY A 297 12.91 -16.23 -7.78
N VAL A 298 13.03 -15.00 -7.30
CA VAL A 298 12.36 -13.83 -7.82
C VAL A 298 13.40 -12.77 -8.19
N ASP A 299 13.25 -12.14 -9.36
CA ASP A 299 14.09 -11.05 -9.81
C ASP A 299 13.55 -9.74 -9.25
N ILE A 300 14.33 -9.09 -8.37
CA ILE A 300 13.93 -7.89 -7.61
C ILE A 300 14.93 -6.77 -7.89
N GLY A 301 14.45 -5.58 -8.19
CA GLY A 301 15.32 -4.43 -8.31
C GLY A 301 14.77 -3.30 -9.16
N GLY A 302 15.39 -2.15 -9.03
CA GLY A 302 14.95 -0.89 -9.57
C GLY A 302 15.18 -0.74 -11.07
N ASN A 303 14.26 0.00 -11.67
CA ASN A 303 14.38 0.62 -12.98
C ASN A 303 14.30 2.14 -12.78
N PRO A 304 15.39 2.92 -12.96
CA PRO A 304 15.41 4.35 -12.65
C PRO A 304 14.35 5.16 -13.40
N ALA A 305 14.04 4.80 -14.64
CA ALA A 305 13.03 5.51 -15.44
C ALA A 305 11.61 5.20 -14.91
N ALA A 306 11.32 3.93 -14.61
CA ALA A 306 10.06 3.50 -14.03
C ALA A 306 9.87 4.10 -12.62
N ARG A 307 10.91 4.06 -11.77
CA ARG A 307 10.89 4.69 -10.44
C ARG A 307 10.50 6.16 -10.50
N LYS A 308 11.17 6.95 -11.36
CA LYS A 308 10.86 8.38 -11.52
C LYS A 308 9.40 8.62 -11.89
N LYS A 309 8.86 7.81 -12.82
CA LYS A 309 7.46 7.90 -13.26
C LYS A 309 6.51 7.48 -12.15
N ALA A 310 6.82 6.40 -11.41
CA ALA A 310 5.98 5.89 -10.34
C ALA A 310 5.88 6.88 -9.16
N PHE A 311 6.98 7.52 -8.77
CA PHE A 311 6.96 8.58 -7.74
C PHE A 311 6.09 9.76 -8.17
N ALA A 312 6.26 10.24 -9.41
CA ALA A 312 5.45 11.34 -9.95
C ALA A 312 3.96 10.96 -9.99
N PHE A 313 3.66 9.76 -10.49
CA PHE A 313 2.29 9.25 -10.55
C PHE A 313 1.65 9.13 -9.16
N ALA A 314 2.37 8.53 -8.19
CA ALA A 314 1.88 8.33 -6.84
C ALA A 314 1.55 9.66 -6.14
N LYS A 315 2.42 10.67 -6.29
CA LYS A 315 2.17 12.03 -5.82
C LYS A 315 0.90 12.62 -6.43
N GLU A 316 0.76 12.55 -7.75
CA GLU A 316 -0.38 13.09 -8.47
C GLU A 316 -1.68 12.35 -8.11
N PHE A 317 -1.66 11.01 -8.05
CA PHE A 317 -2.81 10.19 -7.66
C PHE A 317 -3.35 10.59 -6.28
N MET A 318 -2.48 10.69 -5.27
CA MET A 318 -2.90 11.11 -3.93
C MET A 318 -3.40 12.55 -3.89
N THR A 319 -2.80 13.45 -4.66
CA THR A 319 -3.22 14.85 -4.75
C THR A 319 -4.63 14.96 -5.33
N ILE A 320 -4.90 14.28 -6.44
CA ILE A 320 -6.21 14.30 -7.10
C ILE A 320 -7.28 13.64 -6.22
N THR A 321 -7.00 12.46 -5.69
CA THR A 321 -8.01 11.69 -4.97
C THR A 321 -8.33 12.24 -3.58
N LEU A 322 -7.37 12.88 -2.91
CA LEU A 322 -7.55 13.36 -1.54
C LEU A 322 -7.71 14.87 -1.41
N LYS A 323 -7.19 15.67 -2.36
CA LYS A 323 -7.31 17.14 -2.32
C LYS A 323 -8.26 17.68 -3.36
N GLY A 324 -8.65 16.89 -4.38
CA GLY A 324 -9.48 17.34 -5.48
C GLY A 324 -8.79 18.35 -6.42
N GLU A 325 -7.46 18.49 -6.33
CA GLU A 325 -6.68 19.39 -7.15
C GLU A 325 -6.35 18.73 -8.48
N ILE A 326 -7.06 19.11 -9.55
CA ILE A 326 -6.80 18.63 -10.92
C ILE A 326 -5.63 19.42 -11.48
N GLN A 327 -4.42 18.86 -11.49
CA GLN A 327 -3.28 19.45 -12.19
C GLN A 327 -3.14 18.98 -13.64
N ASN A 328 -3.59 17.76 -14.01
CA ASN A 328 -3.68 17.31 -15.41
C ASN A 328 -4.48 15.99 -15.51
N ILE A 329 -5.61 16.01 -16.21
CA ILE A 329 -6.50 14.84 -16.39
C ILE A 329 -5.88 13.75 -17.31
N ASP A 330 -4.85 14.07 -18.09
CA ASP A 330 -4.30 13.16 -19.10
C ASP A 330 -3.45 12.00 -18.54
N VAL A 331 -3.10 12.01 -17.25
CA VAL A 331 -2.25 10.98 -16.64
C VAL A 331 -3.02 9.66 -16.38
N PHE A 332 -4.35 9.71 -16.22
CA PHE A 332 -5.19 8.53 -15.95
C PHE A 332 -5.71 7.83 -17.21
N ARG A 333 -5.51 8.40 -18.39
CA ARG A 333 -5.81 7.77 -19.69
C ARG A 333 -4.52 7.25 -20.31
N ALA A 334 -3.88 6.24 -19.71
CA ALA A 334 -2.84 5.49 -20.39
C ALA A 334 -3.48 4.73 -21.55
N LYS A 335 -2.93 4.97 -22.76
CA LYS A 335 -3.30 4.27 -24.00
C LYS A 335 -2.84 2.82 -23.94
#